data_fdee9cf58091f2d227a50e379d7c8def
#
_entry.id   fdee9cf58091f2d227a50e379d7c8def
#
_cell.length_a   1.000
_cell.length_b   1.000
_cell.length_c   1.000
_cell.angle_alpha   90.00
_cell.angle_beta   90.00
_cell.angle_gamma   90.00
#
_symmetry.space_group_name_H-M   'P 1'
#
loop_
_entity.id
_entity.type
_entity.pdbx_description
1 polymer ?
#
loop_
_entity_poly.entity_id
_entity_poly.type
_entity_poly.pdbx_seq_one_letter_code
_entity_poly.pdbx_strand_id
1 'polypeptide(L)'
;WRAVDGEGEVLDVLVQKRRNKRAALKLMRKLLKNQGVHPTQIVTDKLKSYGAAFRDLRLAHLHETGHRRNNRAESSHVPIRRRERKMQRFKSQGSAQRFLSIHGPIYNLFNVHRHLISRRTLRIFRTQAMAEWQTITMVA
;
A
#
# COMPACT_ATOMS: atom_id res chain seq x y z
N TRP A 1 -0.12 0.57 -9.12
CA TRP A 1 0.90 1.14 -8.26
C TRP A 1 0.50 0.99 -6.80
N ARG A 2 1.42 0.57 -5.95
CA ARG A 2 1.16 0.34 -4.53
C ARG A 2 2.38 0.74 -3.71
N ALA A 3 2.16 1.48 -2.64
CA ALA A 3 3.17 1.82 -1.66
C ALA A 3 2.91 1.03 -0.36
N VAL A 4 3.98 0.52 0.22
CA VAL A 4 3.98 -0.12 1.54
C VAL A 4 5.12 0.45 2.37
N ASP A 5 4.98 0.39 3.67
CA ASP A 5 6.06 0.78 4.59
C ASP A 5 7.14 -0.30 4.73
N GLY A 6 8.08 -0.06 5.64
CA GLY A 6 9.15 -1.00 5.97
C GLY A 6 8.66 -2.32 6.57
N GLU A 7 7.45 -2.40 7.06
CA GLU A 7 6.86 -3.60 7.64
C GLU A 7 5.89 -4.31 6.69
N GLY A 8 5.55 -3.68 5.55
CA GLY A 8 4.68 -4.22 4.52
C GLY A 8 3.22 -3.81 4.64
N GLU A 9 2.91 -2.87 5.53
CA GLU A 9 1.58 -2.26 5.61
C GLU A 9 1.30 -1.37 4.42
N VAL A 10 0.05 -1.35 3.98
CA VAL A 10 -0.36 -0.62 2.80
C VAL A 10 -0.53 0.85 3.13
N LEU A 11 0.32 1.70 2.58
CA LEU A 11 0.25 3.15 2.75
C LEU A 11 -0.69 3.80 1.74
N ASP A 12 -0.60 3.41 0.47
CA ASP A 12 -1.47 3.94 -0.59
C ASP A 12 -1.48 3.06 -1.84
N VAL A 13 -2.53 3.23 -2.66
CA VAL A 13 -2.71 2.54 -3.93
C VAL A 13 -3.20 3.50 -5.01
N LEU A 14 -2.62 3.38 -6.21
CA LEU A 14 -3.05 4.12 -7.39
C LEU A 14 -3.24 3.17 -8.58
N VAL A 15 -4.47 3.09 -9.10
CA VAL A 15 -4.79 2.33 -10.31
C VAL A 15 -4.68 3.25 -11.52
N GLN A 16 -3.82 2.90 -12.48
CA GLN A 16 -3.57 3.67 -13.69
C GLN A 16 -3.34 2.74 -14.89
N LYS A 17 -3.83 3.15 -16.07
CA LYS A 17 -3.63 2.39 -17.33
C LYS A 17 -2.15 2.29 -17.73
N ARG A 18 -1.39 3.36 -17.54
CA ARG A 18 -0.01 3.46 -18.01
C ARG A 18 0.97 3.55 -16.84
N ARG A 19 2.09 2.86 -16.97
CA ARG A 19 3.22 2.93 -16.04
C ARG A 19 4.22 3.97 -16.52
N ASN A 20 3.91 5.25 -16.34
CA ASN A 20 4.73 6.37 -16.78
C ASN A 20 5.10 7.29 -15.61
N LYS A 21 6.00 8.25 -15.88
CA LYS A 21 6.46 9.27 -14.91
C LYS A 21 5.30 10.01 -14.24
N ARG A 22 4.25 10.38 -15.01
CA ARG A 22 3.09 11.11 -14.48
C ARG A 22 2.33 10.30 -13.43
N ALA A 23 2.17 8.99 -13.64
CA ALA A 23 1.54 8.10 -12.67
C ALA A 23 2.41 7.94 -11.40
N ALA A 24 3.72 7.81 -11.55
CA ALA A 24 4.67 7.77 -10.42
C ALA A 24 4.62 9.07 -9.60
N LEU A 25 4.65 10.24 -10.25
CA LEU A 25 4.51 11.55 -9.59
C LEU A 25 3.19 11.67 -8.83
N LYS A 26 2.07 11.24 -9.45
CA LYS A 26 0.74 11.28 -8.81
C LYS A 26 0.71 10.43 -7.55
N LEU A 27 1.24 9.20 -7.60
CA LEU A 27 1.33 8.33 -6.42
C LEU A 27 2.18 8.97 -5.32
N MET A 28 3.38 9.42 -5.65
CA MET A 28 4.31 9.97 -4.65
C MET A 28 3.80 11.24 -3.99
N ARG A 29 3.22 12.17 -4.76
CA ARG A 29 2.62 13.40 -4.21
C ARG A 29 1.47 13.07 -3.26
N LYS A 30 0.60 12.13 -3.67
CA LYS A 30 -0.51 11.66 -2.82
C LYS A 30 0.00 11.02 -1.54
N LEU A 31 0.99 10.13 -1.65
CA LEU A 31 1.60 9.44 -0.52
C LEU A 31 2.22 10.41 0.48
N LEU A 32 3.09 11.31 0.04
CA LEU A 32 3.76 12.28 0.90
C LEU A 32 2.76 13.22 1.59
N LYS A 33 1.71 13.64 0.86
CA LYS A 33 0.66 14.48 1.44
C LYS A 33 -0.14 13.74 2.52
N ASN A 34 -0.50 12.48 2.28
CA ASN A 34 -1.38 11.72 3.17
C ASN A 34 -0.67 11.23 4.42
N GLN A 35 0.61 10.88 4.30
CA GLN A 35 1.37 10.33 5.43
C GLN A 35 1.94 11.42 6.35
N GLY A 36 2.12 12.66 5.86
CA GLY A 36 2.65 13.77 6.66
C GLY A 36 4.08 13.58 7.18
N VAL A 37 4.77 12.54 6.72
CA VAL A 37 6.15 12.21 7.13
C VAL A 37 7.09 12.21 5.94
N HIS A 38 8.35 12.57 6.19
CA HIS A 38 9.40 12.48 5.18
C HIS A 38 10.03 11.08 5.21
N PRO A 39 10.06 10.36 4.09
CA PRO A 39 10.73 9.07 4.03
C PRO A 39 12.24 9.25 4.20
N THR A 40 12.87 8.33 4.90
CA THR A 40 14.35 8.24 4.99
C THR A 40 14.93 7.45 3.82
N GLN A 41 14.14 6.55 3.23
CA GLN A 41 14.52 5.71 2.11
C GLN A 41 13.29 5.34 1.30
N ILE A 42 13.42 5.27 -0.03
CA ILE A 42 12.36 4.86 -0.95
C ILE A 42 12.89 3.75 -1.84
N VAL A 43 12.35 2.55 -1.70
CA VAL A 43 12.74 1.39 -2.49
C VAL A 43 11.71 1.11 -3.57
N THR A 44 12.15 0.92 -4.81
CA THR A 44 11.25 0.55 -5.92
C THR A 44 11.83 -0.58 -6.77
N ASP A 45 11.00 -1.11 -7.68
CA ASP A 45 11.48 -1.91 -8.79
C ASP A 45 12.35 -1.08 -9.75
N LYS A 46 12.93 -1.73 -10.76
CA LYS A 46 13.81 -1.07 -11.75
C LYS A 46 13.06 -0.21 -12.78
N LEU A 47 11.80 0.13 -12.55
CA LEU A 47 11.00 0.90 -13.50
C LEU A 47 11.52 2.34 -13.64
N LYS A 48 11.98 2.71 -14.84
CA LYS A 48 12.60 4.02 -15.15
C LYS A 48 11.71 5.24 -14.79
N SER A 49 10.39 5.05 -14.78
CA SER A 49 9.44 6.12 -14.43
C SER A 49 9.56 6.60 -12.99
N TYR A 50 10.00 5.76 -12.06
CA TYR A 50 10.28 6.16 -10.68
C TYR A 50 11.48 7.10 -10.59
N GLY A 51 12.61 6.73 -11.21
CA GLY A 51 13.81 7.57 -11.19
C GLY A 51 13.56 8.97 -11.79
N ALA A 52 12.76 9.05 -12.88
CA ALA A 52 12.36 10.32 -13.46
C ALA A 52 11.44 11.14 -12.54
N ALA A 53 10.52 10.48 -11.82
CA ALA A 53 9.62 11.14 -10.87
C ALA A 53 10.37 11.67 -9.64
N PHE A 54 11.33 10.90 -9.11
CA PHE A 54 12.10 11.30 -7.93
C PHE A 54 13.07 12.44 -8.19
N ARG A 55 13.61 12.57 -9.41
CA ARG A 55 14.36 13.77 -9.80
C ARG A 55 13.51 15.02 -9.74
N ASP A 56 12.28 14.98 -10.28
CA ASP A 56 11.35 16.11 -10.23
C ASP A 56 10.93 16.49 -8.79
N LEU A 57 10.83 15.50 -7.92
CA LEU A 57 10.47 15.72 -6.51
C LEU A 57 11.68 16.03 -5.62
N ARG A 58 12.89 16.09 -6.17
CA ARG A 58 14.16 16.25 -5.45
C ARG A 58 14.40 15.16 -4.38
N LEU A 59 13.87 13.96 -4.61
CA LEU A 59 13.99 12.80 -3.73
C LEU A 59 14.92 11.71 -4.29
N ALA A 60 15.68 12.03 -5.34
CA ALA A 60 16.55 11.06 -5.99
C ALA A 60 17.62 10.46 -5.05
N HIS A 61 18.07 11.24 -4.06
CA HIS A 61 19.04 10.80 -3.05
C HIS A 61 18.51 9.75 -2.07
N LEU A 62 17.19 9.63 -1.93
CA LEU A 62 16.53 8.63 -1.08
C LEU A 62 16.13 7.37 -1.87
N HIS A 63 16.27 7.42 -3.19
CA HIS A 63 15.76 6.38 -4.07
C HIS A 63 16.76 5.24 -4.26
N GLU A 64 16.36 4.06 -3.86
CA GLU A 64 17.08 2.82 -4.13
C GLU A 64 16.27 1.89 -5.04
N THR A 65 16.99 1.18 -5.91
CA THR A 65 16.38 0.17 -6.78
C THR A 65 16.97 -1.21 -6.48
N GLY A 66 16.12 -2.22 -6.34
CA GLY A 66 16.62 -3.58 -6.13
C GLY A 66 15.51 -4.60 -6.02
N HIS A 67 15.68 -5.73 -6.70
CA HIS A 67 14.66 -6.80 -6.72
C HIS A 67 14.41 -7.37 -5.32
N ARG A 68 15.48 -7.68 -4.58
CA ARG A 68 15.36 -8.27 -3.22
C ARG A 68 14.79 -7.28 -2.20
N ARG A 69 15.07 -5.99 -2.34
CA ARG A 69 14.59 -4.94 -1.44
C ARG A 69 13.12 -4.60 -1.66
N ASN A 70 12.59 -4.85 -2.88
CA ASN A 70 11.20 -4.59 -3.24
C ASN A 70 10.24 -5.76 -2.92
N ASN A 71 10.72 -6.87 -2.37
CA ASN A 71 9.91 -8.08 -2.10
C ASN A 71 8.67 -7.80 -1.24
N ARG A 72 8.73 -6.87 -0.29
CA ARG A 72 7.59 -6.53 0.56
C ARG A 72 6.45 -5.92 -0.25
N ALA A 73 6.76 -4.98 -1.13
CA ALA A 73 5.77 -4.39 -2.04
C ALA A 73 5.18 -5.45 -3.00
N GLU A 74 6.00 -6.35 -3.51
CA GLU A 74 5.55 -7.45 -4.37
C GLU A 74 4.66 -8.44 -3.63
N SER A 75 5.06 -8.85 -2.42
CA SER A 75 4.28 -9.76 -1.57
C SER A 75 2.95 -9.17 -1.17
N SER A 76 2.86 -7.85 -0.98
CA SER A 76 1.62 -7.16 -0.64
C SER A 76 0.52 -7.26 -1.72
N HIS A 77 0.88 -7.61 -2.96
CA HIS A 77 -0.07 -7.86 -4.04
C HIS A 77 -0.78 -9.23 -3.95
N VAL A 78 -0.22 -10.19 -3.23
CA VAL A 78 -0.75 -11.56 -3.17
C VAL A 78 -2.20 -11.63 -2.65
N PRO A 79 -2.58 -10.97 -1.53
CA PRO A 79 -3.95 -10.97 -1.04
C PRO A 79 -4.93 -10.38 -2.06
N ILE A 80 -4.52 -9.30 -2.74
CA ILE A 80 -5.35 -8.63 -3.75
C ILE A 80 -5.60 -9.54 -4.96
N ARG A 81 -4.55 -10.18 -5.48
CA ARG A 81 -4.70 -11.11 -6.61
C ARG A 81 -5.62 -12.29 -6.28
N ARG A 82 -5.61 -12.77 -5.03
CA ARG A 82 -6.55 -13.79 -4.57
C ARG A 82 -8.00 -13.29 -4.58
N ARG A 83 -8.23 -12.07 -4.10
CA ARG A 83 -9.56 -11.43 -4.12
C ARG A 83 -10.03 -11.15 -5.53
N GLU A 84 -9.19 -10.58 -6.38
CA GLU A 84 -9.49 -10.31 -7.79
C GLU A 84 -9.93 -11.56 -8.53
N ARG A 85 -9.23 -12.69 -8.34
CA ARG A 85 -9.64 -13.97 -8.94
C ARG A 85 -11.01 -14.43 -8.47
N LYS A 86 -11.30 -14.34 -7.16
CA LYS A 86 -12.61 -14.69 -6.59
C LYS A 86 -13.74 -13.80 -7.11
N MET A 87 -13.46 -12.52 -7.37
CA MET A 87 -14.42 -11.56 -7.91
C MET A 87 -14.49 -11.58 -9.45
N GLN A 88 -13.81 -12.52 -10.11
CA GLN A 88 -13.75 -12.62 -11.57
C GLN A 88 -13.28 -11.33 -12.25
N ARG A 89 -12.24 -10.70 -11.69
CA ARG A 89 -11.59 -9.46 -12.12
C ARG A 89 -12.39 -8.18 -11.82
N PHE A 90 -11.71 -7.05 -11.94
CA PHE A 90 -12.34 -5.72 -11.83
C PHE A 90 -12.91 -5.29 -13.17
N LYS A 91 -14.16 -4.83 -13.19
CA LYS A 91 -14.84 -4.38 -14.42
C LYS A 91 -14.31 -3.05 -14.97
N SER A 92 -13.74 -2.20 -14.10
CA SER A 92 -13.18 -0.91 -14.49
C SER A 92 -12.04 -0.47 -13.57
N GLN A 93 -11.27 0.54 -14.00
CA GLN A 93 -10.25 1.16 -13.15
C GLN A 93 -10.85 1.84 -11.91
N GLY A 94 -12.01 2.47 -12.07
CA GLY A 94 -12.71 3.13 -10.97
C GLY A 94 -13.18 2.13 -9.91
N SER A 95 -13.72 0.98 -10.32
CA SER A 95 -14.11 -0.08 -9.39
C SER A 95 -12.90 -0.69 -8.68
N ALA A 96 -11.80 -0.92 -9.41
CA ALA A 96 -10.54 -1.37 -8.82
C ALA A 96 -9.98 -0.37 -7.82
N GLN A 97 -9.96 0.93 -8.16
CA GLN A 97 -9.46 1.97 -7.26
C GLN A 97 -10.28 2.05 -5.98
N ARG A 98 -11.62 2.06 -6.08
CA ARG A 98 -12.51 2.08 -4.90
C ARG A 98 -12.29 0.87 -4.01
N PHE A 99 -12.29 -0.33 -4.58
CA PHE A 99 -12.04 -1.55 -3.83
C PHE A 99 -10.69 -1.50 -3.10
N LEU A 100 -9.61 -1.14 -3.79
CA LEU A 100 -8.27 -1.14 -3.22
C LEU A 100 -8.06 -0.04 -2.17
N SER A 101 -8.74 1.10 -2.30
CA SER A 101 -8.71 2.18 -1.30
C SER A 101 -9.33 1.77 0.03
N ILE A 102 -10.33 0.90 0.00
CA ILE A 102 -10.98 0.36 1.20
C ILE A 102 -10.25 -0.88 1.72
N HIS A 103 -9.86 -1.78 0.80
CA HIS A 103 -9.21 -3.04 1.17
C HIS A 103 -7.86 -2.83 1.88
N GLY A 104 -7.09 -1.80 1.51
CA GLY A 104 -5.79 -1.52 2.14
C GLY A 104 -5.90 -1.29 3.65
N PRO A 105 -6.62 -0.26 4.10
CA PRO A 105 -6.84 0.03 5.53
C PRO A 105 -7.43 -1.16 6.30
N ILE A 106 -8.45 -1.82 5.74
CA ILE A 106 -9.06 -3.00 6.38
C ILE A 106 -8.03 -4.13 6.51
N TYR A 107 -7.23 -4.36 5.46
CA TYR A 107 -6.20 -5.38 5.50
C TYR A 107 -5.17 -5.09 6.60
N ASN A 108 -4.69 -3.85 6.72
CA ASN A 108 -3.76 -3.44 7.77
C ASN A 108 -4.36 -3.66 9.17
N LEU A 109 -5.62 -3.25 9.37
CA LEU A 109 -6.31 -3.37 10.66
C LEU A 109 -6.38 -4.81 11.17
N PHE A 110 -6.62 -5.81 10.29
CA PHE A 110 -6.80 -7.21 10.67
C PHE A 110 -5.56 -8.10 10.50
N ASN A 111 -4.54 -7.65 9.75
CA ASN A 111 -3.36 -8.45 9.43
C ASN A 111 -2.08 -7.89 10.08
N VAL A 112 -2.09 -7.78 11.39
CA VAL A 112 -0.91 -7.41 12.17
C VAL A 112 0.17 -8.49 12.03
N HIS A 113 1.43 -8.08 11.94
CA HIS A 113 2.58 -8.98 11.77
C HIS A 113 2.81 -9.85 13.02
N ARG A 114 2.37 -11.11 12.94
CA ARG A 114 2.38 -12.06 14.06
C ARG A 114 3.76 -12.35 14.62
N HIS A 115 4.81 -12.24 13.81
CA HIS A 115 6.19 -12.51 14.23
C HIS A 115 6.81 -11.39 15.06
N LEU A 116 6.19 -10.21 15.09
CA LEU A 116 6.68 -9.04 15.82
C LEU A 116 6.01 -8.87 17.20
N ILE A 117 4.94 -9.63 17.46
CA ILE A 117 4.12 -9.43 18.66
C ILE A 117 3.79 -10.74 19.37
N SER A 118 3.60 -10.68 20.68
CA SER A 118 3.19 -11.82 21.49
C SER A 118 1.78 -12.29 21.15
N ARG A 119 1.46 -13.56 21.44
CA ARG A 119 0.12 -14.12 21.27
C ARG A 119 -0.95 -13.33 22.07
N ARG A 120 -0.57 -12.83 23.26
CA ARG A 120 -1.45 -12.01 24.09
C ARG A 120 -1.74 -10.68 23.42
N THR A 121 -0.71 -9.97 22.96
CA THR A 121 -0.84 -8.69 22.24
C THR A 121 -1.65 -8.84 20.94
N LEU A 122 -1.46 -9.92 20.19
CA LEU A 122 -2.24 -10.20 18.99
C LEU A 122 -3.73 -10.33 19.28
N ARG A 123 -4.11 -10.97 20.42
CA ARG A 123 -5.53 -11.07 20.82
C ARG A 123 -6.12 -9.71 21.13
N ILE A 124 -5.38 -8.85 21.87
CA ILE A 124 -5.81 -7.49 22.19
C ILE A 124 -6.05 -6.69 20.93
N PHE A 125 -5.09 -6.66 20.01
CA PHE A 125 -5.23 -5.94 18.74
C PHE A 125 -6.41 -6.41 17.89
N ARG A 126 -6.67 -7.72 17.85
CA ARG A 126 -7.83 -8.26 17.13
C ARG A 126 -9.16 -7.85 17.76
N THR A 127 -9.23 -7.83 19.08
CA THR A 127 -10.42 -7.36 19.79
C THR A 127 -10.67 -5.88 19.53
N GLN A 128 -9.63 -5.06 19.61
CA GLN A 128 -9.72 -3.62 19.28
C GLN A 128 -10.13 -3.38 17.83
N ALA A 129 -9.48 -4.07 16.87
CA ALA A 129 -9.82 -3.98 15.47
C ALA A 129 -11.28 -4.35 15.19
N MET A 130 -11.82 -5.37 15.88
CA MET A 130 -13.22 -5.75 15.75
C MET A 130 -14.16 -4.71 16.34
N ALA A 131 -13.81 -4.11 17.48
CA ALA A 131 -14.59 -3.03 18.09
C ALA A 131 -14.64 -1.78 17.20
N GLU A 132 -13.50 -1.37 16.64
CA GLU A 132 -13.44 -0.27 15.66
C GLU A 132 -14.26 -0.56 14.41
N TRP A 133 -14.16 -1.79 13.88
CA TRP A 133 -14.96 -2.22 12.74
C TRP A 133 -16.46 -2.12 13.01
N GLN A 134 -16.90 -2.60 14.17
CA GLN A 134 -18.29 -2.51 14.58
C GLN A 134 -18.75 -1.06 14.69
N THR A 135 -17.98 -0.18 15.31
CA THR A 135 -18.29 1.25 15.42
C THR A 135 -18.48 1.89 14.05
N ILE A 136 -17.55 1.64 13.10
CA ILE A 136 -17.63 2.21 11.75
C ILE A 136 -18.84 1.67 10.98
N THR A 137 -19.17 0.39 11.14
CA THR A 137 -20.28 -0.24 10.40
C THR A 137 -21.65 -0.01 11.02
N MET A 138 -21.74 0.33 12.30
CA MET A 138 -23.00 0.69 12.96
C MET A 138 -23.45 2.13 12.68
N VAL A 139 -22.54 3.01 12.26
CA VAL A 139 -22.83 4.41 11.92
C VAL A 139 -23.27 4.57 10.46
N ALA A 140 -23.17 3.51 9.67
CA ALA A 140 -23.64 3.47 8.29
C ALA A 140 -25.06 2.91 8.22
#